data_4bbcd7562c557ed910990b12f8eff2f1
#
_entry.id   4bbcd7562c557ed910990b12f8eff2f1
#
_cell.length_a   1.000
_cell.length_b   1.000
_cell.length_c   1.000
_cell.angle_alpha   90.00
_cell.angle_beta   90.00
_cell.angle_gamma   90.00
#
_symmetry.space_group_name_H-M   'P 1'
#
loop_
_entity.id
_entity.type
_entity.pdbx_description
1 polymer ?
#
loop_
_entity_poly.entity_id
_entity_poly.type
_entity_poly.pdbx_seq_one_letter_code
_entity_poly.pdbx_strand_id
1 'polypeptide(L)'
;MPEHLNARVEACYRQAEHFFQRSFPRPTVSFRLRGQKAGVAHLDENLLRFNPQLYRENREHFLEQTVAHEVAHLIAHQLFGPRIRLHGEEWQLIMRGIYGLPPDRCHTYAVKRRATTRYLYRCHCPEHNDFPFSPQRHTLVAKGRRYYCRRCKATLVFTGEVLRE
;
A
#
# COMPACT_ATOMS: atom_id res chain seq x y z
N MET A 1 -1.90 10.57 20.23
CA MET A 1 -1.50 9.81 19.03
C MET A 1 -1.86 10.51 17.72
N PRO A 2 -3.11 10.94 17.50
CA PRO A 2 -3.45 11.74 16.30
C PRO A 2 -2.75 13.10 16.23
N GLU A 3 -2.54 13.73 17.38
CA GLU A 3 -1.95 15.07 17.49
C GLU A 3 -0.56 15.18 16.85
N HIS A 4 0.35 14.25 17.13
CA HIS A 4 1.69 14.26 16.56
C HIS A 4 1.70 14.07 15.03
N LEU A 5 0.83 13.20 14.54
CA LEU A 5 0.68 12.98 13.09
C LEU A 5 0.11 14.22 12.41
N ASN A 6 -0.92 14.83 12.99
CA ASN A 6 -1.51 16.06 12.46
C ASN A 6 -0.53 17.23 12.52
N ALA A 7 0.23 17.36 13.62
CA ALA A 7 1.27 18.37 13.75
C ALA A 7 2.37 18.20 12.69
N ARG A 8 2.77 16.94 12.40
CA ARG A 8 3.76 16.66 11.36
C ARG A 8 3.22 16.95 9.96
N VAL A 9 1.97 16.57 9.67
CA VAL A 9 1.30 16.95 8.41
C VAL A 9 1.33 18.47 8.23
N GLU A 10 0.91 19.22 9.23
CA GLU A 10 0.91 20.68 9.20
C GLU A 10 2.32 21.26 8.99
N ALA A 11 3.34 20.71 9.66
CA ALA A 11 4.72 21.14 9.48
C ALA A 11 5.21 20.91 8.03
N CYS A 12 4.88 19.77 7.42
CA CYS A 12 5.22 19.48 6.03
C CYS A 12 4.56 20.48 5.07
N TYR A 13 3.28 20.81 5.30
CA TYR A 13 2.58 21.82 4.50
C TYR A 13 3.21 23.20 4.64
N ARG A 14 3.55 23.65 5.85
CA ARG A 14 4.20 24.94 6.07
C ARG A 14 5.56 25.02 5.37
N GLN A 15 6.36 23.97 5.40
CA GLN A 15 7.63 23.92 4.68
C GLN A 15 7.43 24.06 3.17
N ALA A 16 6.45 23.35 2.61
CA ALA A 16 6.14 23.45 1.18
C ALA A 16 5.58 24.83 0.81
N GLU A 17 4.69 25.40 1.62
CA GLU A 17 4.14 26.74 1.42
C GLU A 17 5.21 27.81 1.46
N HIS A 18 6.17 27.68 2.37
CA HIS A 18 7.34 28.58 2.43
C HIS A 18 8.21 28.46 1.17
N PHE A 19 8.46 27.24 0.71
CA PHE A 19 9.30 27.00 -0.47
C PHE A 19 8.63 27.49 -1.77
N PHE A 20 7.36 27.18 -1.97
CA PHE A 20 6.63 27.53 -3.19
C PHE A 20 5.96 28.91 -3.15
N GLN A 21 6.03 29.61 -2.02
CA GLN A 21 5.41 30.91 -1.79
C GLN A 21 3.91 30.94 -2.17
N ARG A 22 3.20 29.86 -1.78
CA ARG A 22 1.75 29.71 -2.03
C ARG A 22 1.12 28.83 -0.95
N SER A 23 -0.19 29.00 -0.74
CA SER A 23 -0.97 28.18 0.18
C SER A 23 -1.48 26.90 -0.50
N PHE A 24 -1.64 25.86 0.29
CA PHE A 24 -2.22 24.58 -0.13
C PHE A 24 -3.43 24.23 0.74
N PRO A 25 -4.51 23.67 0.16
CA PRO A 25 -5.64 23.18 0.92
C PRO A 25 -5.21 22.02 1.82
N ARG A 26 -5.57 22.08 3.10
CA ARG A 26 -5.24 21.01 4.06
C ARG A 26 -6.06 19.75 3.77
N PRO A 27 -5.45 18.57 3.87
CA PRO A 27 -6.16 17.31 3.66
C PRO A 27 -6.99 16.92 4.88
N THR A 28 -7.99 16.09 4.63
CA THR A 28 -8.58 15.28 5.69
C THR A 28 -7.59 14.19 6.09
N VAL A 29 -7.43 13.91 7.39
CA VAL A 29 -6.52 12.87 7.89
C VAL A 29 -7.33 11.78 8.58
N SER A 30 -7.11 10.53 8.18
CA SER A 30 -7.79 9.35 8.73
C SER A 30 -6.78 8.32 9.27
N PHE A 31 -7.07 7.74 10.43
CA PHE A 31 -6.24 6.71 11.09
C PHE A 31 -6.88 5.32 11.00
N ARG A 32 -7.61 5.03 9.92
CA ARG A 32 -8.34 3.78 9.72
C ARG A 32 -7.69 2.83 8.71
N LEU A 33 -6.47 3.14 8.26
CA LEU A 33 -5.74 2.25 7.36
C LEU A 33 -5.33 0.96 8.08
N ARG A 34 -5.41 -0.17 7.39
CA ARG A 34 -5.06 -1.50 7.89
C ARG A 34 -4.19 -2.24 6.87
N GLY A 35 -3.52 -3.30 7.33
CA GLY A 35 -2.71 -4.17 6.47
C GLY A 35 -1.28 -3.66 6.30
N GLN A 36 -0.72 -3.85 5.12
CA GLN A 36 0.72 -3.68 4.87
C GLN A 36 1.14 -2.24 4.57
N LYS A 37 0.23 -1.40 4.16
CA LYS A 37 0.55 0.00 3.82
C LYS A 37 0.65 0.85 5.09
N ALA A 38 1.68 1.67 5.17
CA ALA A 38 1.89 2.61 6.27
C ALA A 38 1.03 3.87 6.11
N GLY A 39 1.02 4.44 4.90
CA GLY A 39 0.20 5.56 4.51
C GLY A 39 -0.38 5.38 3.12
N VAL A 40 -1.37 6.19 2.79
CA VAL A 40 -1.94 6.33 1.45
C VAL A 40 -2.45 7.75 1.26
N ALA A 41 -2.03 8.41 0.19
CA ALA A 41 -2.58 9.67 -0.27
C ALA A 41 -3.66 9.42 -1.34
N HIS A 42 -4.88 9.86 -1.07
CA HIS A 42 -5.98 9.89 -2.04
C HIS A 42 -6.00 11.26 -2.71
N LEU A 43 -5.44 11.34 -3.90
CA LEU A 43 -5.12 12.59 -4.56
C LEU A 43 -6.35 13.44 -4.88
N ASP A 44 -7.37 12.82 -5.48
CA ASP A 44 -8.60 13.52 -5.90
C ASP A 44 -9.47 13.94 -4.72
N GLU A 45 -9.40 13.20 -3.61
CA GLU A 45 -10.18 13.46 -2.40
C GLU A 45 -9.46 14.40 -1.41
N ASN A 46 -8.20 14.76 -1.66
CA ASN A 46 -7.33 15.45 -0.72
C ASN A 46 -7.37 14.81 0.69
N LEU A 47 -7.13 13.49 0.74
CA LEU A 47 -7.27 12.68 1.94
C LEU A 47 -6.00 11.87 2.19
N LEU A 48 -5.50 11.92 3.42
CA LEU A 48 -4.42 11.09 3.95
C LEU A 48 -4.97 9.99 4.84
N ARG A 49 -4.54 8.75 4.62
CA ARG A 49 -4.83 7.64 5.52
C ARG A 49 -3.55 7.07 6.08
N PHE A 50 -3.48 6.93 7.39
CA PHE A 50 -2.33 6.36 8.10
C PHE A 50 -2.71 5.09 8.86
N ASN A 51 -1.76 4.16 8.94
CA ASN A 51 -1.90 2.91 9.66
C ASN A 51 -1.46 3.09 11.12
N PRO A 52 -2.39 3.09 12.09
CA PRO A 52 -2.06 3.35 13.48
C PRO A 52 -1.23 2.25 14.12
N GLN A 53 -1.28 1.01 13.62
CA GLN A 53 -0.46 -0.07 14.11
C GLN A 53 1.01 0.14 13.72
N LEU A 54 1.28 0.37 12.43
CA LEU A 54 2.64 0.60 11.95
C LEU A 54 3.25 1.88 12.52
N TYR A 55 2.43 2.91 12.77
CA TYR A 55 2.85 4.11 13.47
C TYR A 55 3.33 3.81 14.90
N ARG A 56 2.58 3.02 15.67
CA ARG A 56 2.98 2.68 17.05
C ARG A 56 4.28 1.87 17.11
N GLU A 57 4.48 1.00 16.13
CA GLU A 57 5.65 0.13 16.03
C GLU A 57 6.91 0.86 15.51
N ASN A 58 6.74 1.97 14.78
CA ASN A 58 7.83 2.67 14.06
C ASN A 58 7.74 4.20 14.18
N ARG A 59 7.41 4.71 15.33
CA ARG A 59 6.94 6.08 15.57
C ARG A 59 7.81 7.17 14.97
N GLU A 60 9.11 7.18 15.23
CA GLU A 60 10.04 8.22 14.78
C GLU A 60 10.16 8.24 13.26
N HIS A 61 10.53 7.12 12.67
CA HIS A 61 10.66 7.00 11.21
C HIS A 61 9.33 7.25 10.50
N PHE A 62 8.21 6.86 11.10
CA PHE A 62 6.88 7.11 10.53
C PHE A 62 6.56 8.61 10.47
N LEU A 63 6.83 9.36 11.53
CA LEU A 63 6.64 10.82 11.56
C LEU A 63 7.57 11.51 10.57
N GLU A 64 8.84 11.10 10.54
CA GLU A 64 9.84 11.72 9.68
C GLU A 64 9.56 11.42 8.20
N GLN A 65 9.51 10.14 7.83
CA GLN A 65 9.53 9.68 6.45
C GLN A 65 8.12 9.42 5.88
N THR A 66 7.27 8.65 6.56
CA THR A 66 5.96 8.23 6.01
C THR A 66 5.01 9.42 5.86
N VAL A 67 4.94 10.29 6.85
CA VAL A 67 4.07 11.47 6.77
C VAL A 67 4.49 12.39 5.65
N ALA A 68 5.79 12.69 5.53
CA ALA A 68 6.33 13.52 4.46
C ALA A 68 6.09 12.90 3.07
N HIS A 69 6.25 11.59 2.94
CA HIS A 69 5.98 10.84 1.71
C HIS A 69 4.55 11.05 1.20
N GLU A 70 3.57 10.86 2.07
CA GLU A 70 2.16 10.99 1.69
C GLU A 70 1.75 12.46 1.45
N VAL A 71 2.26 13.39 2.24
CA VAL A 71 2.04 14.83 2.02
C VAL A 71 2.66 15.27 0.71
N ALA A 72 3.86 14.81 0.37
CA ALA A 72 4.52 15.12 -0.90
C ALA A 72 3.69 14.68 -2.12
N HIS A 73 2.98 13.56 -2.04
CA HIS A 73 2.05 13.13 -3.10
C HIS A 73 0.93 14.13 -3.33
N LEU A 74 0.28 14.62 -2.26
CA LEU A 74 -0.80 15.60 -2.38
C LEU A 74 -0.29 16.94 -2.93
N ILE A 75 0.84 17.42 -2.42
CA ILE A 75 1.44 18.68 -2.89
C ILE A 75 1.87 18.58 -4.35
N ALA A 76 2.53 17.50 -4.75
CA ALA A 76 2.92 17.27 -6.14
C ALA A 76 1.71 17.27 -7.07
N HIS A 77 0.63 16.57 -6.68
CA HIS A 77 -0.61 16.54 -7.45
C HIS A 77 -1.26 17.93 -7.56
N GLN A 78 -1.29 18.70 -6.50
CA GLN A 78 -1.87 20.06 -6.48
C GLN A 78 -1.05 21.07 -7.29
N LEU A 79 0.27 20.89 -7.38
CA LEU A 79 1.16 21.76 -8.14
C LEU A 79 1.20 21.44 -9.64
N PHE A 80 1.37 20.16 -9.94
CA PHE A 80 1.69 19.69 -11.30
C PHE A 80 0.55 18.95 -11.99
N GLY A 81 -0.55 18.70 -11.26
CA GLY A 81 -1.75 18.07 -11.79
C GLY A 81 -1.67 16.53 -11.88
N PRO A 82 -2.71 15.88 -12.44
CA PRO A 82 -2.88 14.42 -12.37
C PRO A 82 -2.01 13.61 -13.34
N ARG A 83 -1.28 14.24 -14.25
CA ARG A 83 -0.50 13.55 -15.29
C ARG A 83 0.92 13.18 -14.85
N ILE A 84 1.32 13.56 -13.65
CA ILE A 84 2.65 13.22 -13.12
C ILE A 84 2.73 11.75 -12.69
N ARG A 85 3.94 11.20 -12.66
CA ARG A 85 4.18 9.87 -12.08
C ARG A 85 4.17 9.97 -10.57
N LEU A 86 3.55 9.02 -9.86
CA LEU A 86 3.43 9.03 -8.41
C LEU A 86 4.74 9.26 -7.68
N HIS A 87 5.82 8.58 -8.09
CA HIS A 87 7.16 8.77 -7.52
C HIS A 87 8.12 9.35 -8.56
N GLY A 88 7.59 10.24 -9.42
CA GLY A 88 8.34 10.95 -10.46
C GLY A 88 9.21 12.08 -9.90
N GLU A 89 9.79 12.84 -10.81
CA GLU A 89 10.74 13.93 -10.49
C GLU A 89 10.09 14.99 -9.59
N GLU A 90 8.82 15.30 -9.81
CA GLU A 90 8.08 16.30 -9.06
C GLU A 90 7.93 15.91 -7.58
N TRP A 91 7.55 14.65 -7.32
CA TRP A 91 7.48 14.12 -5.97
C TRP A 91 8.87 14.03 -5.31
N GLN A 92 9.90 13.58 -6.07
CA GLN A 92 11.28 13.51 -5.58
C GLN A 92 11.86 14.89 -5.25
N LEU A 93 11.52 15.92 -6.02
CA LEU A 93 11.87 17.30 -5.74
C LEU A 93 11.37 17.73 -4.36
N ILE A 94 10.12 17.42 -4.05
CA ILE A 94 9.52 17.77 -2.75
C ILE A 94 10.21 17.00 -1.62
N MET A 95 10.41 15.70 -1.77
CA MET A 95 11.06 14.87 -0.76
C MET A 95 12.50 15.33 -0.48
N ARG A 96 13.32 15.50 -1.51
CA ARG A 96 14.74 15.90 -1.34
C ARG A 96 14.90 17.39 -1.11
N GLY A 97 14.24 18.21 -1.92
CA GLY A 97 14.47 19.65 -1.96
C GLY A 97 13.80 20.41 -0.82
N ILE A 98 12.63 19.94 -0.34
CA ILE A 98 11.88 20.62 0.72
C ILE A 98 12.08 19.92 2.06
N TYR A 99 11.91 18.60 2.11
CA TYR A 99 11.96 17.85 3.36
C TYR A 99 13.36 17.33 3.71
N GLY A 100 14.33 17.37 2.76
CA GLY A 100 15.67 16.82 2.96
C GLY A 100 15.69 15.32 3.23
N LEU A 101 14.71 14.59 2.71
CA LEU A 101 14.50 13.16 2.95
C LEU A 101 14.79 12.33 1.70
N PRO A 102 15.26 11.07 1.86
CA PRO A 102 15.42 10.17 0.73
C PRO A 102 14.06 9.87 0.09
N PRO A 103 13.95 9.81 -1.25
CA PRO A 103 12.71 9.54 -1.95
C PRO A 103 12.44 8.04 -2.04
N ASP A 104 12.36 7.38 -0.90
CA ASP A 104 12.10 5.96 -0.81
C ASP A 104 10.64 5.65 -1.16
N ARG A 105 10.43 4.75 -2.12
CA ARG A 105 9.10 4.41 -2.62
C ARG A 105 8.29 3.55 -1.65
N CYS A 106 8.98 2.77 -0.80
CA CYS A 106 8.37 1.82 0.12
C CYS A 106 9.00 1.94 1.49
N HIS A 107 8.20 1.73 2.53
CA HIS A 107 8.72 1.54 3.88
C HIS A 107 9.30 0.13 4.06
N THR A 108 10.23 0.00 4.99
CA THR A 108 10.87 -1.27 5.37
C THR A 108 10.30 -1.87 6.66
N TYR A 109 9.11 -1.42 7.09
CA TYR A 109 8.49 -1.89 8.33
C TYR A 109 8.18 -3.38 8.28
N ALA A 110 8.47 -4.08 9.38
CA ALA A 110 8.05 -5.46 9.56
C ALA A 110 6.52 -5.53 9.66
N VAL A 111 5.89 -6.15 8.68
CA VAL A 111 4.45 -6.34 8.68
C VAL A 111 4.15 -7.80 8.97
N LYS A 112 3.42 -8.07 10.04
CA LYS A 112 2.90 -9.41 10.31
C LYS A 112 1.94 -9.79 9.18
N ARG A 113 2.39 -10.69 8.30
CA ARG A 113 1.51 -11.28 7.29
C ARG A 113 0.48 -12.14 8.02
N ARG A 114 -0.79 -11.98 7.68
CA ARG A 114 -1.80 -12.95 8.10
C ARG A 114 -1.45 -14.29 7.47
N ALA A 115 -1.53 -15.36 8.27
CA ALA A 115 -1.41 -16.71 7.76
C ALA A 115 -2.29 -16.87 6.50
N THR A 116 -1.68 -17.30 5.42
CA THR A 116 -2.37 -17.44 4.14
C THR A 116 -2.88 -18.87 4.02
N THR A 117 -4.20 -19.02 4.04
CA THR A 117 -4.81 -20.33 3.76
C THR A 117 -4.72 -20.61 2.25
N ARG A 118 -4.24 -21.81 1.91
CA ARG A 118 -4.17 -22.32 0.55
C ARG A 118 -4.94 -23.63 0.46
N TYR A 119 -5.68 -23.81 -0.61
CA TYR A 119 -6.44 -25.01 -0.92
C TYR A 119 -5.75 -25.75 -2.05
N LEU A 120 -5.33 -27.00 -1.82
CA LEU A 120 -4.55 -27.73 -2.78
C LEU A 120 -5.44 -28.39 -3.83
N TYR A 121 -5.16 -28.11 -5.11
CA TYR A 121 -5.82 -28.69 -6.26
C TYR A 121 -4.83 -29.49 -7.07
N ARG A 122 -5.30 -30.55 -7.73
CA ARG A 122 -4.45 -31.40 -8.58
C ARG A 122 -5.02 -31.58 -9.98
N CYS A 123 -4.10 -31.81 -10.91
CA CYS A 123 -4.39 -32.35 -12.25
C CYS A 123 -3.88 -33.78 -12.35
N HIS A 124 -3.91 -34.36 -13.56
CA HIS A 124 -3.45 -35.72 -13.82
C HIS A 124 -2.00 -35.84 -14.29
N CYS A 125 -1.24 -34.76 -14.28
CA CYS A 125 0.20 -34.80 -14.64
C CYS A 125 0.98 -35.60 -13.60
N PRO A 126 1.94 -36.45 -14.03
CA PRO A 126 2.77 -37.26 -13.11
C PRO A 126 3.69 -36.39 -12.23
N GLU A 127 4.14 -35.24 -12.78
CA GLU A 127 5.02 -34.31 -12.09
C GLU A 127 4.39 -32.90 -12.05
N HIS A 128 4.68 -32.13 -10.99
CA HIS A 128 4.19 -30.76 -10.81
C HIS A 128 2.66 -30.63 -10.97
N ASN A 129 1.93 -31.50 -10.28
CA ASN A 129 0.49 -31.59 -10.34
C ASN A 129 -0.25 -30.83 -9.24
N ASP A 130 0.48 -30.15 -8.34
CA ASP A 130 -0.06 -29.42 -7.20
C ASP A 130 -0.26 -27.93 -7.52
N PHE A 131 -1.47 -27.45 -7.28
CA PHE A 131 -1.86 -26.05 -7.55
C PHE A 131 -2.49 -25.45 -6.28
N PRO A 132 -1.74 -24.61 -5.52
CA PRO A 132 -2.29 -23.95 -4.35
C PRO A 132 -3.22 -22.81 -4.75
N PHE A 133 -4.50 -22.92 -4.44
CA PHE A 133 -5.50 -21.89 -4.70
C PHE A 133 -5.69 -20.99 -3.47
N SER A 134 -5.87 -19.69 -3.72
CA SER A 134 -6.32 -18.76 -2.69
C SER A 134 -7.77 -19.05 -2.25
N PRO A 135 -8.20 -18.58 -1.06
CA PRO A 135 -9.60 -18.70 -0.63
C PRO A 135 -10.61 -18.19 -1.66
N GLN A 136 -10.27 -17.11 -2.35
CA GLN A 136 -11.13 -16.54 -3.41
C GLN A 136 -11.30 -17.50 -4.58
N ARG A 137 -10.21 -18.10 -5.07
CA ARG A 137 -10.28 -19.09 -6.16
C ARG A 137 -11.04 -20.34 -5.73
N HIS A 138 -10.82 -20.81 -4.51
CA HIS A 138 -11.54 -21.96 -3.94
C HIS A 138 -13.06 -21.69 -3.89
N THR A 139 -13.46 -20.49 -3.42
CA THR A 139 -14.87 -20.07 -3.41
C THR A 139 -15.46 -20.00 -4.82
N LEU A 140 -14.70 -19.56 -5.83
CA LEU A 140 -15.17 -19.53 -7.21
C LEU A 140 -15.40 -20.95 -7.76
N VAL A 141 -14.55 -21.92 -7.41
CA VAL A 141 -14.77 -23.31 -7.77
C VAL A 141 -16.04 -23.86 -7.13
N ALA A 142 -16.28 -23.59 -5.86
CA ALA A 142 -17.51 -23.94 -5.16
C ALA A 142 -18.78 -23.34 -5.82
N LYS A 143 -18.64 -22.19 -6.47
CA LYS A 143 -19.69 -21.51 -7.26
C LYS A 143 -19.78 -22.02 -8.71
N GLY A 144 -19.08 -23.11 -9.06
CA GLY A 144 -19.14 -23.75 -10.37
C GLY A 144 -18.08 -23.31 -11.38
N ARG A 145 -17.13 -22.43 -11.01
CA ARG A 145 -16.03 -22.05 -11.90
C ARG A 145 -15.05 -23.19 -12.05
N ARG A 146 -14.64 -23.53 -13.28
CA ARG A 146 -13.66 -24.57 -13.59
C ARG A 146 -12.31 -23.95 -13.94
N TYR A 147 -11.23 -24.58 -13.47
CA TYR A 147 -9.86 -24.26 -13.83
C TYR A 147 -9.18 -25.48 -14.42
N TYR A 148 -8.34 -25.30 -15.41
CA TYR A 148 -7.74 -26.37 -16.18
C TYR A 148 -6.22 -26.31 -16.10
N CYS A 149 -5.60 -27.49 -16.08
CA CYS A 149 -4.15 -27.58 -16.21
C CYS A 149 -3.73 -27.15 -17.62
N ARG A 150 -2.72 -26.31 -17.72
CA ARG A 150 -2.20 -25.84 -19.01
C ARG A 150 -1.54 -26.95 -19.84
N ARG A 151 -1.01 -27.98 -19.17
CA ARG A 151 -0.33 -29.12 -19.80
C ARG A 151 -1.32 -30.19 -20.25
N CYS A 152 -1.96 -30.85 -19.31
CA CYS A 152 -2.84 -32.01 -19.60
C CYS A 152 -4.28 -31.61 -19.91
N LYS A 153 -4.65 -30.33 -19.83
CA LYS A 153 -6.02 -29.82 -20.06
C LYS A 153 -7.09 -30.36 -19.11
N ALA A 154 -6.73 -31.26 -18.18
CA ALA A 154 -7.65 -31.76 -17.18
C ALA A 154 -8.15 -30.65 -16.26
N THR A 155 -9.40 -30.80 -15.78
CA THR A 155 -9.93 -29.91 -14.74
C THR A 155 -9.16 -30.12 -13.45
N LEU A 156 -8.80 -29.00 -12.79
CA LEU A 156 -8.15 -29.04 -11.48
C LEU A 156 -9.18 -29.41 -10.41
N VAL A 157 -8.88 -30.45 -9.63
CA VAL A 157 -9.77 -31.01 -8.62
C VAL A 157 -9.21 -30.72 -7.23
N PHE A 158 -10.06 -30.29 -6.30
CA PHE A 158 -9.66 -30.09 -4.90
C PHE A 158 -9.29 -31.41 -4.23
N THR A 159 -8.13 -31.45 -3.59
CA THR A 159 -7.61 -32.66 -2.92
C THR A 159 -8.18 -32.90 -1.52
N GLY A 160 -8.85 -31.89 -0.94
CA GLY A 160 -9.26 -31.86 0.47
C GLY A 160 -8.19 -31.30 1.40
N GLU A 161 -6.97 -31.06 0.90
CA GLU A 161 -5.86 -30.56 1.69
C GLU A 161 -5.85 -29.03 1.78
N VAL A 162 -5.70 -28.50 3.01
CA VAL A 162 -5.65 -27.08 3.31
C VAL A 162 -4.31 -26.75 3.97
N LEU A 163 -3.51 -25.93 3.31
CA LEU A 163 -2.22 -25.45 3.80
C LEU A 163 -2.40 -24.09 4.49
N ARG A 164 -1.75 -23.89 5.61
CA ARG A 164 -1.67 -22.60 6.34
C ARG A 164 -0.21 -22.20 6.47
N GLU A 165 0.14 -21.11 5.81
CA GLU A 165 1.48 -20.51 5.84
C GLU A 165 1.48 -19.17 6.56
#